data_d7e46252ae26f64f7593a691e6a74701
#
_entry.id   d7e46252ae26f64f7593a691e6a74701
#
_cell.length_a   1.000
_cell.length_b   1.000
_cell.length_c   1.000
_cell.angle_alpha   90.00
_cell.angle_beta   90.00
_cell.angle_gamma   90.00
#
_symmetry.space_group_name_H-M   'P 1'
#
loop_
_entity.id
_entity.type
_entity.pdbx_description
1 polymer ?
#
loop_
_entity_poly.entity_id
_entity_poly.type
_entity_poly.pdbx_seq_one_letter_code
_entity_poly.pdbx_strand_id
1 'polypeptide(L)'
;MASKPGVLTDWPWTPLGSFKYVVLAPWVVHSVYLYATKNESERDNVPILVLPLLLWRAIHNQIWISISRHRTAKGSNRIIDKSIDFEKMCSLPKFGSPLPLDAKLELNYSAKLIRDDQILFTGLLFYIANIIVPGASHLPIWRTDGVVLTALIHAGPVEFLYYWLHRALHHHYLYSRYHSHHHSSIATEPITSVTHPFAEHISYFLLFLIPMVTAALTGTSSLAAVFGYITYIDLMNNMGHCNFELIPKWLFSIFPPLKYMMYTPSYHSLHHTQFRTNYSLFMPFYDYVYGTMDKSTNSLYEKSLEREEESASVVHLTHLTTPESIYHLPIGFASFASKPQKSKWYLWLMWPVTFWSMFMTCIHGRTFVVERNAFEKLKLQSWAIPRYTIQFLFQWQREAISGLIEHAIIEAEARGTKGEEINRNGEVYIQRHPQLKVKVVDGSSLVVAVVLNSIPKGTTQVLLRGSLSKVAYSIASALCRRGIQVSTFYKIEYERLKLSTGYGSDLVLSRSYSEKVWLVGDGLSEEEQQKAAKGTLFIPYSQFPPKNARNDCLYHHTPAMVAPSSLENLNSCENWLPRRAMSASRIAGIVHALEGWNVNECGQKMFDVEQVWEACLKHGFRPLMTPY
;
A
#
# COMPACT_ATOMS: atom_id res chain seq x y z
N MET A 1 0.55 -20.05 13.82
CA MET A 1 0.46 -21.49 13.49
C MET A 1 -0.07 -21.63 12.08
N ALA A 2 0.55 -22.47 11.27
CA ALA A 2 0.12 -22.65 9.90
C ALA A 2 -1.31 -23.23 9.87
N SER A 3 -2.20 -22.64 9.09
CA SER A 3 -3.51 -23.20 8.81
C SER A 3 -3.35 -24.53 8.09
N LYS A 4 -4.16 -25.51 8.47
CA LYS A 4 -4.23 -26.79 7.77
C LYS A 4 -5.19 -26.67 6.58
N PRO A 5 -4.95 -27.38 5.46
CA PRO A 5 -5.90 -27.39 4.37
C PRO A 5 -7.26 -27.96 4.80
N GLY A 6 -8.32 -27.28 4.45
CA GLY A 6 -9.70 -27.73 4.58
C GLY A 6 -10.33 -28.06 3.22
N VAL A 7 -11.57 -28.54 3.23
CA VAL A 7 -12.34 -28.75 2.01
C VAL A 7 -12.80 -27.37 1.48
N LEU A 8 -12.73 -27.16 0.15
CA LEU A 8 -13.12 -25.90 -0.51
C LEU A 8 -12.43 -24.65 0.07
N THR A 9 -11.14 -24.74 0.41
CA THR A 9 -10.37 -23.57 0.85
C THR A 9 -10.00 -22.65 -0.30
N ASP A 10 -9.76 -23.21 -1.50
CA ASP A 10 -9.40 -22.44 -2.68
C ASP A 10 -10.63 -21.92 -3.42
N TRP A 11 -10.51 -20.73 -3.98
CA TRP A 11 -11.55 -20.16 -4.83
C TRP A 11 -11.57 -20.85 -6.19
N PRO A 12 -12.77 -21.15 -6.76
CA PRO A 12 -12.88 -21.99 -7.95
C PRO A 12 -12.23 -21.42 -9.21
N TRP A 13 -12.05 -20.11 -9.29
CA TRP A 13 -11.39 -19.42 -10.40
C TRP A 13 -9.92 -19.08 -10.15
N THR A 14 -9.33 -19.55 -9.06
CA THR A 14 -7.89 -19.35 -8.75
C THR A 14 -6.98 -19.71 -9.94
N PRO A 15 -7.23 -20.79 -10.70
CA PRO A 15 -6.42 -21.17 -11.86
C PRO A 15 -6.43 -20.12 -12.98
N LEU A 16 -7.45 -19.27 -13.06
CA LEU A 16 -7.60 -18.26 -14.11
C LEU A 16 -6.70 -17.02 -13.87
N GLY A 17 -6.16 -16.85 -12.66
CA GLY A 17 -5.32 -15.70 -12.34
C GLY A 17 -5.97 -14.36 -12.70
N SER A 18 -5.32 -13.57 -13.54
CA SER A 18 -5.84 -12.27 -14.00
C SER A 18 -7.03 -12.37 -14.95
N PHE A 19 -7.29 -13.55 -15.53
CA PHE A 19 -8.42 -13.77 -16.44
C PHE A 19 -9.72 -14.14 -15.72
N LYS A 20 -9.75 -14.19 -14.39
CA LYS A 20 -10.95 -14.55 -13.61
C LYS A 20 -12.18 -13.69 -13.92
N TYR A 21 -11.99 -12.45 -14.35
CA TYR A 21 -13.11 -11.57 -14.74
C TYR A 21 -13.89 -12.06 -15.95
N VAL A 22 -13.31 -12.95 -16.77
CA VAL A 22 -14.01 -13.58 -17.88
C VAL A 22 -15.20 -14.44 -17.41
N VAL A 23 -15.20 -14.89 -16.16
CA VAL A 23 -16.33 -15.61 -15.55
C VAL A 23 -17.62 -14.78 -15.56
N LEU A 24 -17.51 -13.45 -15.50
CA LEU A 24 -18.66 -12.55 -15.57
C LEU A 24 -19.15 -12.26 -17.00
N ALA A 25 -18.33 -12.54 -18.02
CA ALA A 25 -18.62 -12.14 -19.38
C ALA A 25 -19.96 -12.66 -19.93
N PRO A 26 -20.35 -13.94 -19.73
CA PRO A 26 -21.65 -14.45 -20.20
C PRO A 26 -22.81 -13.68 -19.60
N TRP A 27 -22.76 -13.38 -18.31
CA TRP A 27 -23.78 -12.62 -17.63
C TRP A 27 -23.82 -11.14 -18.10
N VAL A 28 -22.67 -10.49 -18.24
CA VAL A 28 -22.60 -9.11 -18.74
C VAL A 28 -23.22 -9.02 -20.14
N VAL A 29 -22.83 -9.92 -21.04
CA VAL A 29 -23.38 -9.98 -22.40
C VAL A 29 -24.89 -10.21 -22.39
N HIS A 30 -25.37 -11.16 -21.59
CA HIS A 30 -26.80 -11.46 -21.48
C HIS A 30 -27.58 -10.30 -20.90
N SER A 31 -27.09 -9.65 -19.85
CA SER A 31 -27.73 -8.49 -19.22
C SER A 31 -27.84 -7.30 -20.18
N VAL A 32 -26.77 -7.03 -20.93
CA VAL A 32 -26.77 -5.95 -21.95
C VAL A 32 -27.70 -6.31 -23.11
N TYR A 33 -27.70 -7.56 -23.57
CA TYR A 33 -28.59 -8.03 -24.62
C TYR A 33 -30.05 -7.88 -24.22
N LEU A 34 -30.45 -8.35 -23.03
CA LEU A 34 -31.82 -8.19 -22.53
C LEU A 34 -32.21 -6.71 -22.41
N TYR A 35 -31.32 -5.89 -21.92
CA TYR A 35 -31.57 -4.45 -21.80
C TYR A 35 -31.77 -3.78 -23.16
N ALA A 36 -31.02 -4.15 -24.18
CA ALA A 36 -31.08 -3.56 -25.51
C ALA A 36 -32.25 -4.06 -26.37
N THR A 37 -32.68 -5.32 -26.17
CA THR A 37 -33.67 -5.99 -27.05
C THR A 37 -35.11 -5.99 -26.51
N LYS A 38 -35.28 -5.91 -25.18
CA LYS A 38 -36.62 -5.89 -24.57
C LYS A 38 -37.26 -4.50 -24.60
N ASN A 39 -38.58 -4.46 -24.80
CA ASN A 39 -39.37 -3.25 -24.66
C ASN A 39 -39.31 -2.72 -23.23
N GLU A 40 -39.48 -1.43 -23.05
CA GLU A 40 -39.36 -0.76 -21.75
C GLU A 40 -40.28 -1.36 -20.67
N SER A 41 -41.50 -1.75 -21.06
CA SER A 41 -42.50 -2.39 -20.18
C SER A 41 -42.16 -3.80 -19.74
N GLU A 42 -41.34 -4.53 -20.51
CA GLU A 42 -40.95 -5.92 -20.24
C GLU A 42 -39.51 -6.02 -19.69
N ARG A 43 -38.83 -4.88 -19.60
CA ARG A 43 -37.40 -4.84 -19.25
C ARG A 43 -37.22 -5.04 -17.76
N ASP A 44 -36.45 -6.07 -17.38
CA ASP A 44 -35.91 -6.19 -16.03
C ASP A 44 -34.56 -5.46 -15.95
N ASN A 45 -34.51 -4.42 -15.14
CA ASN A 45 -33.29 -3.63 -14.96
C ASN A 45 -32.34 -4.21 -13.88
N VAL A 46 -32.80 -5.18 -13.08
CA VAL A 46 -31.99 -5.74 -11.97
C VAL A 46 -30.67 -6.32 -12.47
N PRO A 47 -30.61 -7.17 -13.51
CA PRO A 47 -29.35 -7.77 -13.97
C PRO A 47 -28.29 -6.74 -14.41
N ILE A 48 -28.71 -5.64 -15.05
CA ILE A 48 -27.76 -4.61 -15.49
C ILE A 48 -27.35 -3.68 -14.33
N LEU A 49 -28.23 -3.44 -13.37
CA LEU A 49 -27.94 -2.58 -12.20
C LEU A 49 -26.96 -3.24 -11.21
N VAL A 50 -26.80 -4.56 -11.27
CA VAL A 50 -25.74 -5.24 -10.49
C VAL A 50 -24.35 -4.80 -10.93
N LEU A 51 -24.12 -4.44 -12.21
CA LEU A 51 -22.81 -3.97 -12.68
C LEU A 51 -22.31 -2.71 -11.93
N PRO A 52 -23.11 -1.60 -11.86
CA PRO A 52 -22.71 -0.46 -11.05
C PRO A 52 -22.62 -0.77 -9.56
N LEU A 53 -23.40 -1.73 -9.02
CA LEU A 53 -23.23 -2.18 -7.64
C LEU A 53 -21.85 -2.82 -7.41
N LEU A 54 -21.39 -3.70 -8.30
CA LEU A 54 -20.07 -4.32 -8.17
C LEU A 54 -18.95 -3.26 -8.26
N LEU A 55 -19.10 -2.30 -9.17
CA LEU A 55 -18.16 -1.18 -9.26
C LEU A 55 -18.17 -0.34 -7.98
N TRP A 56 -19.36 -0.03 -7.44
CA TRP A 56 -19.50 0.66 -6.16
C TRP A 56 -18.81 -0.07 -5.02
N ARG A 57 -19.01 -1.40 -4.90
CA ARG A 57 -18.33 -2.21 -3.88
C ARG A 57 -16.81 -2.12 -4.00
N ALA A 58 -16.28 -2.20 -5.23
CA ALA A 58 -14.85 -2.08 -5.48
C ALA A 58 -14.32 -0.70 -5.05
N ILE A 59 -15.01 0.38 -5.43
CA ILE A 59 -14.63 1.76 -5.09
C ILE A 59 -14.76 2.00 -3.58
N HIS A 60 -15.88 1.62 -2.97
CA HIS A 60 -16.15 1.75 -1.54
C HIS A 60 -15.05 1.09 -0.70
N ASN A 61 -14.67 -0.12 -1.07
CA ASN A 61 -13.57 -0.83 -0.43
C ASN A 61 -12.23 -0.11 -0.57
N GLN A 62 -11.93 0.45 -1.74
CA GLN A 62 -10.70 1.22 -1.96
C GLN A 62 -10.67 2.52 -1.15
N ILE A 63 -11.80 3.18 -1.03
CA ILE A 63 -11.95 4.38 -0.17
C ILE A 63 -11.61 4.01 1.27
N TRP A 64 -12.16 2.93 1.82
CA TRP A 64 -11.87 2.49 3.19
C TRP A 64 -10.42 2.11 3.41
N ILE A 65 -9.79 1.39 2.48
CA ILE A 65 -8.36 1.07 2.53
C ILE A 65 -7.52 2.35 2.57
N SER A 66 -7.85 3.34 1.74
CA SER A 66 -7.12 4.60 1.67
C SER A 66 -7.30 5.43 2.94
N ILE A 67 -8.53 5.54 3.45
CA ILE A 67 -8.83 6.24 4.71
C ILE A 67 -8.09 5.56 5.87
N SER A 68 -8.17 4.23 5.96
CA SER A 68 -7.52 3.48 7.04
C SER A 68 -6.02 3.69 7.04
N ARG A 69 -5.36 3.58 5.89
CA ARG A 69 -3.92 3.82 5.77
C ARG A 69 -3.54 5.22 6.24
N HIS A 70 -4.26 6.23 5.76
CA HIS A 70 -4.00 7.61 6.13
C HIS A 70 -4.19 7.85 7.63
N ARG A 71 -5.30 7.39 8.22
CA ARG A 71 -5.62 7.57 9.63
C ARG A 71 -4.68 6.80 10.55
N THR A 72 -4.39 5.54 10.23
CA THR A 72 -3.45 4.71 10.99
C THR A 72 -2.04 5.30 10.95
N ALA A 73 -1.61 5.80 9.79
CA ALA A 73 -0.32 6.47 9.65
C ALA A 73 -0.26 7.78 10.45
N LYS A 74 -1.34 8.55 10.50
CA LYS A 74 -1.43 9.76 11.32
C LYS A 74 -1.32 9.47 12.83
N GLY A 75 -1.83 8.34 13.28
CA GLY A 75 -1.67 7.80 14.63
C GLY A 75 -2.65 8.33 15.68
N SER A 76 -3.45 9.35 15.35
CA SER A 76 -4.55 9.78 16.23
C SER A 76 -5.65 8.71 16.30
N ASN A 77 -6.21 8.48 17.48
CA ASN A 77 -7.23 7.48 17.76
C ASN A 77 -6.82 6.03 17.40
N ARG A 78 -5.53 5.75 17.25
CA ARG A 78 -5.03 4.42 16.85
C ARG A 78 -5.25 3.40 17.97
N ILE A 79 -5.71 2.19 17.59
CA ILE A 79 -6.06 1.13 18.53
C ILE A 79 -4.81 0.33 18.91
N ILE A 80 -4.15 -0.28 17.94
CA ILE A 80 -2.95 -1.13 18.14
C ILE A 80 -1.75 -0.47 17.52
N ASP A 81 -0.61 -0.50 18.22
CA ASP A 81 0.66 0.05 17.74
C ASP A 81 1.47 -0.95 16.91
N LYS A 82 0.78 -1.62 15.99
CA LYS A 82 1.35 -2.58 15.05
C LYS A 82 0.75 -2.37 13.67
N SER A 83 1.51 -2.68 12.64
CA SER A 83 1.01 -2.79 11.28
C SER A 83 0.55 -4.22 10.96
N ILE A 84 -0.04 -4.41 9.80
CA ILE A 84 -0.43 -5.73 9.27
C ILE A 84 0.79 -6.67 9.26
N ASP A 85 0.58 -7.90 9.74
CA ASP A 85 1.57 -8.96 9.66
C ASP A 85 1.55 -9.61 8.27
N PHE A 86 2.21 -8.96 7.33
CA PHE A 86 2.29 -9.45 5.96
C PHE A 86 2.98 -10.81 5.83
N GLU A 87 3.93 -11.15 6.73
CA GLU A 87 4.62 -12.44 6.66
C GLU A 87 3.68 -13.60 6.95
N LYS A 88 2.84 -13.44 7.94
CA LYS A 88 1.81 -14.44 8.23
C LYS A 88 0.75 -14.51 7.14
N MET A 89 0.30 -13.38 6.64
CA MET A 89 -0.67 -13.34 5.53
C MET A 89 -0.14 -14.00 4.26
N CYS A 90 1.16 -13.94 4.00
CA CYS A 90 1.79 -14.57 2.83
C CYS A 90 2.16 -16.03 3.02
N SER A 91 2.45 -16.44 4.26
CA SER A 91 2.80 -17.82 4.57
C SER A 91 1.59 -18.74 4.65
N LEU A 92 0.37 -18.21 4.50
CA LEU A 92 -0.83 -19.02 4.34
C LEU A 92 -0.66 -19.94 3.13
N PRO A 93 -0.89 -21.26 3.27
CA PRO A 93 -0.67 -22.19 2.18
C PRO A 93 -1.54 -21.81 0.98
N LYS A 94 -0.88 -21.40 -0.09
CA LYS A 94 -1.49 -21.36 -1.43
C LYS A 94 -1.34 -22.77 -1.98
N PHE A 95 -2.45 -23.48 -2.04
CA PHE A 95 -2.44 -24.85 -2.53
C PHE A 95 -2.09 -24.84 -4.02
N GLY A 96 -1.03 -25.56 -4.39
CA GLY A 96 -0.77 -26.00 -5.75
C GLY A 96 0.52 -25.61 -6.44
N SER A 97 1.31 -24.66 -5.95
CA SER A 97 2.65 -24.43 -6.51
C SER A 97 3.56 -23.63 -5.56
N PRO A 98 4.86 -23.96 -5.48
CA PRO A 98 5.82 -23.08 -4.84
C PRO A 98 5.89 -21.80 -5.67
N LEU A 99 5.46 -20.69 -5.08
CA LEU A 99 5.59 -19.37 -5.69
C LEU A 99 7.08 -19.05 -5.87
N PRO A 100 7.50 -18.60 -7.06
CA PRO A 100 8.85 -18.10 -7.26
C PRO A 100 9.13 -16.95 -6.28
N LEU A 101 10.39 -16.79 -5.93
CA LEU A 101 10.86 -15.78 -4.95
C LEU A 101 10.34 -14.36 -5.25
N ASP A 102 10.07 -14.07 -6.52
CA ASP A 102 9.50 -12.80 -7.01
C ASP A 102 8.03 -12.59 -6.63
N ALA A 103 7.29 -13.65 -6.32
CA ALA A 103 5.89 -13.54 -5.90
C ALA A 103 5.72 -13.04 -4.45
N LYS A 104 6.78 -13.03 -3.64
CA LYS A 104 6.79 -12.35 -2.33
C LYS A 104 6.65 -10.83 -2.45
N LEU A 105 6.91 -10.27 -3.61
CA LEU A 105 6.74 -8.85 -3.94
C LEU A 105 5.30 -8.44 -4.27
N GLU A 106 4.41 -9.40 -4.54
CA GLU A 106 3.03 -9.14 -4.97
C GLU A 106 1.99 -9.21 -3.84
N LEU A 107 2.36 -8.88 -2.62
CA LEU A 107 1.49 -9.02 -1.46
C LEU A 107 0.23 -8.17 -1.51
N ASN A 108 0.37 -6.92 -1.96
CA ASN A 108 -0.79 -6.08 -2.27
C ASN A 108 -1.66 -6.70 -3.37
N TYR A 109 -1.07 -7.52 -4.23
CA TYR A 109 -1.76 -8.23 -5.27
C TYR A 109 -2.57 -9.43 -4.74
N SER A 110 -2.04 -10.18 -3.75
CA SER A 110 -2.74 -11.34 -3.16
C SER A 110 -3.99 -10.95 -2.37
N ALA A 111 -3.90 -9.93 -1.52
CA ALA A 111 -5.06 -9.44 -0.77
C ALA A 111 -6.11 -8.80 -1.70
N LYS A 112 -5.68 -8.14 -2.78
CA LYS A 112 -6.57 -7.65 -3.83
C LYS A 112 -7.28 -8.80 -4.54
N LEU A 113 -6.57 -9.89 -4.88
CA LEU A 113 -7.15 -11.05 -5.56
C LEU A 113 -8.30 -11.67 -4.76
N ILE A 114 -8.15 -11.85 -3.45
CA ILE A 114 -9.18 -12.44 -2.58
C ILE A 114 -10.42 -11.53 -2.54
N ARG A 115 -10.24 -10.22 -2.48
CA ARG A 115 -11.35 -9.26 -2.45
C ARG A 115 -12.12 -9.23 -3.77
N ASP A 116 -11.41 -9.22 -4.88
CA ASP A 116 -12.02 -9.29 -6.20
C ASP A 116 -12.82 -10.59 -6.36
N ASP A 117 -12.35 -11.70 -5.79
CA ASP A 117 -13.03 -13.00 -5.80
C ASP A 117 -14.41 -12.93 -5.14
N GLN A 118 -14.54 -12.23 -4.02
CA GLN A 118 -15.84 -12.04 -3.35
C GLN A 118 -16.79 -11.17 -4.17
N ILE A 119 -16.31 -10.13 -4.81
CA ILE A 119 -17.11 -9.25 -5.67
C ILE A 119 -17.62 -10.06 -6.86
N LEU A 120 -16.75 -10.85 -7.51
CA LEU A 120 -17.12 -11.73 -8.62
C LEU A 120 -18.17 -12.75 -8.21
N PHE A 121 -17.96 -13.41 -7.09
CA PHE A 121 -18.87 -14.41 -6.56
C PHE A 121 -20.25 -13.83 -6.26
N THR A 122 -20.29 -12.69 -5.59
CA THR A 122 -21.54 -11.97 -5.31
C THR A 122 -22.27 -11.62 -6.61
N GLY A 123 -21.56 -11.10 -7.61
CA GLY A 123 -22.14 -10.78 -8.90
C GLY A 123 -22.76 -11.99 -9.60
N LEU A 124 -22.04 -13.12 -9.62
CA LEU A 124 -22.53 -14.36 -10.20
C LEU A 124 -23.78 -14.89 -9.49
N LEU A 125 -23.76 -14.84 -8.17
CA LEU A 125 -24.90 -15.33 -7.36
C LEU A 125 -26.13 -14.42 -7.49
N PHE A 126 -25.95 -13.11 -7.63
CA PHE A 126 -27.05 -12.20 -7.93
C PHE A 126 -27.69 -12.48 -9.28
N TYR A 127 -26.88 -12.72 -10.28
CA TYR A 127 -27.38 -13.11 -11.59
C TYR A 127 -28.19 -14.40 -11.56
N ILE A 128 -27.69 -15.42 -10.86
CA ILE A 128 -28.38 -16.69 -10.67
C ILE A 128 -29.67 -16.48 -9.87
N ALA A 129 -29.63 -15.71 -8.78
CA ALA A 129 -30.80 -15.45 -7.94
C ALA A 129 -31.90 -14.71 -8.71
N ASN A 130 -31.55 -13.76 -9.57
CA ASN A 130 -32.53 -13.05 -10.41
C ASN A 130 -33.29 -14.00 -11.35
N ILE A 131 -32.66 -15.10 -11.78
CA ILE A 131 -33.30 -16.09 -12.66
C ILE A 131 -34.18 -17.11 -11.87
N ILE A 132 -33.70 -17.56 -10.69
CA ILE A 132 -34.30 -18.72 -10.01
C ILE A 132 -35.16 -18.36 -8.79
N VAL A 133 -34.96 -17.17 -8.18
CA VAL A 133 -35.67 -16.78 -6.97
C VAL A 133 -36.93 -15.98 -7.34
N PRO A 134 -38.13 -16.48 -7.00
CA PRO A 134 -39.36 -15.72 -7.19
C PRO A 134 -39.31 -14.37 -6.47
N GLY A 135 -39.71 -13.28 -7.14
CA GLY A 135 -39.69 -11.93 -6.58
C GLY A 135 -38.33 -11.25 -6.55
N ALA A 136 -37.28 -11.84 -7.17
CA ALA A 136 -35.97 -11.18 -7.33
C ALA A 136 -35.82 -10.37 -8.65
N SER A 137 -36.78 -10.47 -9.56
CA SER A 137 -36.86 -9.73 -10.82
C SER A 137 -37.80 -8.54 -10.72
N HIS A 138 -37.64 -7.56 -11.62
CA HIS A 138 -38.50 -6.36 -11.74
C HIS A 138 -38.64 -5.58 -10.41
N LEU A 139 -37.58 -5.48 -9.64
CA LEU A 139 -37.59 -4.85 -8.32
C LEU A 139 -37.89 -3.34 -8.43
N PRO A 140 -38.84 -2.82 -7.60
CA PRO A 140 -39.05 -1.38 -7.47
C PRO A 140 -37.80 -0.72 -6.83
N ILE A 141 -37.63 0.58 -7.04
CA ILE A 141 -36.50 1.31 -6.46
C ILE A 141 -36.56 1.29 -4.94
N TRP A 142 -37.73 1.53 -4.35
CA TRP A 142 -37.91 1.65 -2.90
C TRP A 142 -39.17 0.94 -2.41
N ARG A 143 -39.03 0.27 -1.26
CA ARG A 143 -40.14 -0.25 -0.44
C ARG A 143 -39.75 -0.17 1.02
N THR A 144 -40.46 0.63 1.81
CA THR A 144 -40.17 0.83 3.23
C THR A 144 -40.34 -0.45 4.04
N ASP A 145 -41.40 -1.22 3.76
CA ASP A 145 -41.65 -2.52 4.41
C ASP A 145 -40.51 -3.51 4.19
N GLY A 146 -39.97 -3.58 2.97
CA GLY A 146 -38.83 -4.43 2.65
C GLY A 146 -37.53 -3.98 3.33
N VAL A 147 -37.27 -2.67 3.42
CA VAL A 147 -36.11 -2.13 4.14
C VAL A 147 -36.20 -2.45 5.64
N VAL A 148 -37.39 -2.24 6.25
CA VAL A 148 -37.61 -2.53 7.67
C VAL A 148 -37.49 -4.03 7.93
N LEU A 149 -38.11 -4.87 7.09
CA LEU A 149 -38.01 -6.33 7.22
C LEU A 149 -36.56 -6.81 7.13
N THR A 150 -35.81 -6.32 6.16
CA THR A 150 -34.37 -6.63 6.01
C THR A 150 -33.57 -6.26 7.26
N ALA A 151 -33.81 -5.07 7.82
CA ALA A 151 -33.13 -4.62 9.05
C ALA A 151 -33.49 -5.50 10.26
N LEU A 152 -34.77 -5.87 10.43
CA LEU A 152 -35.22 -6.74 11.53
C LEU A 152 -34.67 -8.16 11.42
N ILE A 153 -34.67 -8.74 10.24
CA ILE A 153 -34.11 -10.07 9.99
C ILE A 153 -32.59 -10.06 10.19
N HIS A 154 -31.92 -8.97 9.81
CA HIS A 154 -30.50 -8.84 10.11
C HIS A 154 -30.24 -8.76 11.63
N ALA A 155 -30.89 -7.83 12.32
CA ALA A 155 -30.66 -7.59 13.74
C ALA A 155 -31.05 -8.78 14.66
N GLY A 156 -32.00 -9.61 14.24
CA GLY A 156 -32.41 -10.80 14.98
C GLY A 156 -31.71 -12.07 14.46
N PRO A 157 -32.33 -12.77 13.50
CA PRO A 157 -31.86 -14.09 13.04
C PRO A 157 -30.40 -14.07 12.53
N VAL A 158 -30.00 -13.10 11.73
CA VAL A 158 -28.66 -13.09 11.12
C VAL A 158 -27.58 -12.86 12.16
N GLU A 159 -27.71 -11.87 13.02
CA GLU A 159 -26.76 -11.61 14.10
C GLU A 159 -26.66 -12.80 15.08
N PHE A 160 -27.81 -13.43 15.43
CA PHE A 160 -27.84 -14.61 16.27
C PHE A 160 -27.10 -15.80 15.64
N LEU A 161 -27.40 -16.13 14.38
CA LEU A 161 -26.76 -17.22 13.67
C LEU A 161 -25.28 -16.96 13.42
N TYR A 162 -24.92 -15.71 13.11
CA TYR A 162 -23.53 -15.33 12.95
C TYR A 162 -22.73 -15.51 14.25
N TYR A 163 -23.26 -15.07 15.38
CA TYR A 163 -22.62 -15.26 16.68
C TYR A 163 -22.22 -16.72 16.92
N TRP A 164 -23.15 -17.65 16.68
CA TRP A 164 -22.89 -19.07 16.88
C TRP A 164 -21.97 -19.66 15.82
N LEU A 165 -22.11 -19.27 14.57
CA LEU A 165 -21.19 -19.67 13.48
C LEU A 165 -19.78 -19.20 13.77
N HIS A 166 -19.60 -17.94 14.11
CA HIS A 166 -18.29 -17.34 14.39
C HIS A 166 -17.64 -17.99 15.61
N ARG A 167 -18.41 -18.18 16.67
CA ARG A 167 -17.93 -18.91 17.86
C ARG A 167 -17.53 -20.35 17.53
N ALA A 168 -18.26 -21.04 16.66
CA ALA A 168 -17.90 -22.37 16.18
C ALA A 168 -16.62 -22.35 15.33
N LEU A 169 -16.42 -21.33 14.48
CA LEU A 169 -15.22 -21.15 13.70
C LEU A 169 -13.97 -20.96 14.57
N HIS A 170 -14.12 -20.48 15.80
CA HIS A 170 -13.05 -20.41 16.80
C HIS A 170 -12.77 -21.75 17.51
N HIS A 171 -13.53 -22.82 17.25
CA HIS A 171 -13.17 -24.14 17.71
C HIS A 171 -11.90 -24.62 17.00
N HIS A 172 -10.95 -25.23 17.74
CA HIS A 172 -9.59 -25.53 17.24
C HIS A 172 -9.55 -26.23 15.87
N TYR A 173 -10.50 -27.10 15.57
CA TYR A 173 -10.57 -27.84 14.30
C TYR A 173 -10.94 -26.92 13.12
N LEU A 174 -12.01 -26.12 13.28
CA LEU A 174 -12.47 -25.18 12.24
C LEU A 174 -11.53 -23.98 12.13
N TYR A 175 -11.06 -23.46 13.25
CA TYR A 175 -10.13 -22.34 13.28
C TYR A 175 -8.87 -22.64 12.45
N SER A 176 -8.22 -23.78 12.69
CA SER A 176 -6.96 -24.11 12.00
C SER A 176 -7.12 -24.33 10.50
N ARG A 177 -8.31 -24.64 9.99
CA ARG A 177 -8.59 -24.93 8.58
C ARG A 177 -9.20 -23.77 7.81
N TYR A 178 -9.99 -22.96 8.48
CA TYR A 178 -10.77 -21.91 7.82
C TYR A 178 -10.48 -20.53 8.41
N HIS A 179 -10.80 -20.30 9.65
CA HIS A 179 -10.83 -18.96 10.24
C HIS A 179 -9.46 -18.36 10.59
N SER A 180 -8.42 -19.18 10.75
CA SER A 180 -7.04 -18.71 10.98
C SER A 180 -6.48 -17.85 9.85
N HIS A 181 -7.06 -17.95 8.65
CA HIS A 181 -6.71 -17.08 7.52
C HIS A 181 -7.14 -15.63 7.80
N HIS A 182 -8.34 -15.45 8.35
CA HIS A 182 -8.87 -14.15 8.75
C HIS A 182 -8.03 -13.54 9.89
N HIS A 183 -7.66 -14.34 10.86
CA HIS A 183 -6.81 -13.96 11.98
C HIS A 183 -5.29 -14.00 11.69
N SER A 184 -4.88 -14.03 10.44
CA SER A 184 -3.44 -14.03 10.05
C SER A 184 -2.71 -12.76 10.47
N SER A 185 -3.42 -11.63 10.56
CA SER A 185 -2.91 -10.38 11.10
C SER A 185 -3.62 -10.00 12.39
N ILE A 186 -2.83 -9.71 13.44
CA ILE A 186 -3.35 -9.20 14.72
C ILE A 186 -3.85 -7.76 14.57
N ALA A 187 -3.10 -6.93 13.85
CA ALA A 187 -3.57 -5.60 13.50
C ALA A 187 -4.55 -5.70 12.34
N THR A 188 -5.75 -5.17 12.55
CA THR A 188 -6.80 -5.15 11.54
C THR A 188 -6.67 -3.94 10.64
N GLU A 189 -6.90 -4.13 9.35
CA GLU A 189 -7.11 -3.07 8.37
C GLU A 189 -8.24 -3.50 7.40
N PRO A 190 -8.95 -2.58 6.74
CA PRO A 190 -10.04 -2.95 5.82
C PRO A 190 -9.64 -3.97 4.75
N ILE A 191 -8.36 -4.02 4.37
CA ILE A 191 -7.86 -5.02 3.43
C ILE A 191 -7.89 -6.45 4.01
N THR A 192 -7.84 -6.62 5.33
CA THR A 192 -7.89 -7.92 5.99
C THR A 192 -9.32 -8.43 6.22
N SER A 193 -10.32 -7.56 6.11
CA SER A 193 -11.73 -7.86 6.40
C SER A 193 -12.31 -9.00 5.55
N VAL A 194 -11.72 -9.27 4.41
CA VAL A 194 -12.21 -10.21 3.40
C VAL A 194 -11.26 -11.39 3.15
N THR A 195 -10.31 -11.62 4.05
CA THR A 195 -9.35 -12.73 3.94
C THR A 195 -9.99 -14.02 4.45
N HIS A 196 -10.82 -14.65 3.62
CA HIS A 196 -11.51 -15.90 3.94
C HIS A 196 -11.26 -16.98 2.89
N PRO A 197 -11.13 -18.27 3.28
CA PRO A 197 -11.27 -19.40 2.38
C PRO A 197 -12.66 -19.43 1.74
N PHE A 198 -12.79 -20.07 0.58
CA PHE A 198 -14.04 -20.11 -0.17
C PHE A 198 -15.19 -20.73 0.64
N ALA A 199 -14.96 -21.84 1.37
CA ALA A 199 -15.96 -22.47 2.20
C ALA A 199 -16.50 -21.55 3.31
N GLU A 200 -15.62 -20.79 3.96
CA GLU A 200 -16.04 -19.83 4.99
C GLU A 200 -16.85 -18.68 4.36
N HIS A 201 -16.44 -18.21 3.19
CA HIS A 201 -17.16 -17.17 2.47
C HIS A 201 -18.57 -17.63 2.05
N ILE A 202 -18.72 -18.88 1.59
CA ILE A 202 -20.03 -19.46 1.30
C ILE A 202 -20.92 -19.44 2.55
N SER A 203 -20.38 -19.81 3.71
CA SER A 203 -21.14 -19.81 4.96
C SER A 203 -21.66 -18.42 5.32
N TYR A 204 -20.82 -17.39 5.19
CA TYR A 204 -21.25 -16.00 5.39
C TYR A 204 -22.25 -15.54 4.32
N PHE A 205 -22.02 -15.91 3.07
CA PHE A 205 -22.94 -15.57 2.00
C PHE A 205 -24.34 -16.13 2.26
N LEU A 206 -24.46 -17.41 2.62
CA LEU A 206 -25.75 -18.04 2.94
C LEU A 206 -26.44 -17.33 4.11
N LEU A 207 -25.69 -16.90 5.10
CA LEU A 207 -26.23 -16.17 6.24
C LEU A 207 -26.77 -14.79 5.82
N PHE A 208 -26.01 -14.02 5.05
CA PHE A 208 -26.44 -12.71 4.57
C PHE A 208 -27.51 -12.78 3.47
N LEU A 209 -27.71 -13.93 2.86
CA LEU A 209 -28.78 -14.16 1.91
C LEU A 209 -30.16 -14.23 2.58
N ILE A 210 -30.26 -14.59 3.87
CA ILE A 210 -31.50 -14.78 4.60
C ILE A 210 -32.45 -13.56 4.51
N PRO A 211 -32.03 -12.31 4.82
CA PRO A 211 -32.89 -11.15 4.71
C PRO A 211 -33.37 -10.89 3.27
N MET A 212 -32.48 -11.10 2.30
CA MET A 212 -32.78 -10.84 0.89
C MET A 212 -33.81 -11.83 0.34
N VAL A 213 -33.62 -13.11 0.61
CA VAL A 213 -34.58 -14.15 0.22
C VAL A 213 -35.92 -13.97 0.94
N THR A 214 -35.91 -13.63 2.23
CA THR A 214 -37.14 -13.36 2.98
C THR A 214 -37.90 -12.18 2.34
N ALA A 215 -37.23 -11.11 2.01
CA ALA A 215 -37.87 -9.96 1.35
C ALA A 215 -38.39 -10.32 -0.05
N ALA A 216 -37.68 -11.14 -0.82
CA ALA A 216 -38.12 -11.61 -2.13
C ALA A 216 -39.37 -12.50 -2.03
N LEU A 217 -39.36 -13.49 -1.13
CA LEU A 217 -40.47 -14.43 -0.94
C LEU A 217 -41.73 -13.76 -0.38
N THR A 218 -41.58 -12.70 0.41
CA THR A 218 -42.71 -11.89 0.92
C THR A 218 -43.19 -10.83 -0.06
N GLY A 219 -42.52 -10.70 -1.22
CA GLY A 219 -42.85 -9.69 -2.22
C GLY A 219 -42.57 -8.26 -1.78
N THR A 220 -41.72 -8.06 -0.75
CA THR A 220 -41.36 -6.74 -0.21
C THR A 220 -40.01 -6.26 -0.70
N SER A 221 -39.30 -7.04 -1.52
CA SER A 221 -37.97 -6.72 -2.01
C SER A 221 -37.95 -5.42 -2.86
N SER A 222 -36.85 -4.67 -2.78
CA SER A 222 -36.59 -3.49 -3.58
C SER A 222 -35.09 -3.31 -3.82
N LEU A 223 -34.70 -2.55 -4.83
CA LEU A 223 -33.29 -2.25 -5.10
C LEU A 223 -32.62 -1.59 -3.88
N ALA A 224 -33.32 -0.67 -3.21
CA ALA A 224 -32.81 -0.02 -2.00
C ALA A 224 -32.59 -0.99 -0.85
N ALA A 225 -33.50 -1.96 -0.63
CA ALA A 225 -33.34 -2.98 0.40
C ALA A 225 -32.13 -3.86 0.10
N VAL A 226 -32.01 -4.38 -1.13
CA VAL A 226 -30.93 -5.31 -1.52
C VAL A 226 -29.57 -4.60 -1.60
N PHE A 227 -29.45 -3.53 -2.37
CA PHE A 227 -28.19 -2.83 -2.59
C PHE A 227 -27.73 -2.07 -1.35
N GLY A 228 -28.70 -1.48 -0.61
CA GLY A 228 -28.42 -0.82 0.67
C GLY A 228 -27.91 -1.81 1.71
N TYR A 229 -28.50 -3.01 1.78
CA TYR A 229 -28.06 -4.04 2.71
C TYR A 229 -26.64 -4.53 2.42
N ILE A 230 -26.29 -4.78 1.16
CA ILE A 230 -24.92 -5.16 0.78
C ILE A 230 -23.93 -4.04 1.11
N THR A 231 -24.29 -2.79 0.80
CA THR A 231 -23.46 -1.62 1.13
C THR A 231 -23.28 -1.48 2.65
N TYR A 232 -24.33 -1.75 3.44
CA TYR A 232 -24.26 -1.75 4.89
C TYR A 232 -23.29 -2.81 5.42
N ILE A 233 -23.36 -4.05 4.90
CA ILE A 233 -22.42 -5.12 5.29
C ILE A 233 -20.97 -4.72 4.97
N ASP A 234 -20.73 -4.23 3.76
CA ASP A 234 -19.39 -3.76 3.36
C ASP A 234 -18.90 -2.59 4.24
N LEU A 235 -19.80 -1.64 4.57
CA LEU A 235 -19.50 -0.49 5.42
C LEU A 235 -19.08 -0.95 6.82
N MET A 236 -19.91 -1.75 7.47
CA MET A 236 -19.68 -2.21 8.84
C MET A 236 -18.41 -3.08 8.91
N ASN A 237 -18.25 -4.00 7.97
CA ASN A 237 -17.08 -4.88 7.92
C ASN A 237 -15.77 -4.10 7.72
N ASN A 238 -15.74 -3.13 6.80
CA ASN A 238 -14.57 -2.27 6.61
C ASN A 238 -14.30 -1.39 7.82
N MET A 239 -15.34 -0.82 8.43
CA MET A 239 -15.24 0.02 9.63
C MET A 239 -14.66 -0.77 10.81
N GLY A 240 -15.18 -1.97 11.09
CA GLY A 240 -14.70 -2.81 12.18
C GLY A 240 -13.23 -3.22 12.04
N HIS A 241 -12.74 -3.33 10.82
CA HIS A 241 -11.35 -3.65 10.54
C HIS A 241 -10.41 -2.43 10.48
N CYS A 242 -10.88 -1.23 10.80
CA CYS A 242 -9.99 -0.07 10.93
C CYS A 242 -9.13 -0.18 12.19
N ASN A 243 -7.82 0.11 12.08
CA ASN A 243 -6.93 0.19 13.24
C ASN A 243 -6.93 1.59 13.88
N PHE A 244 -8.05 2.26 13.85
CA PHE A 244 -8.28 3.53 14.54
C PHE A 244 -9.74 3.63 14.95
N GLU A 245 -9.99 4.30 16.08
CA GLU A 245 -11.35 4.48 16.55
C GLU A 245 -12.05 5.60 15.78
N LEU A 246 -13.22 5.30 15.25
CA LEU A 246 -14.01 6.19 14.41
C LEU A 246 -15.25 6.73 15.14
N ILE A 247 -15.81 5.94 16.05
CA ILE A 247 -17.09 6.22 16.69
C ILE A 247 -16.88 7.18 17.86
N PRO A 248 -17.46 8.39 17.84
CA PRO A 248 -17.23 9.37 18.87
C PRO A 248 -18.02 9.04 20.15
N LYS A 249 -17.45 9.37 21.30
CA LYS A 249 -18.03 9.10 22.65
C LYS A 249 -19.42 9.69 22.84
N TRP A 250 -19.68 10.87 22.27
CA TRP A 250 -20.98 11.52 22.41
C TRP A 250 -22.15 10.71 21.88
N LEU A 251 -21.93 9.87 20.85
CA LEU A 251 -22.98 9.03 20.25
C LEU A 251 -23.54 8.04 21.28
N PHE A 252 -22.66 7.38 22.02
CA PHE A 252 -23.07 6.44 23.07
C PHE A 252 -23.55 7.16 24.36
N SER A 253 -23.16 8.41 24.55
CA SER A 253 -23.66 9.24 25.66
C SER A 253 -25.10 9.69 25.46
N ILE A 254 -25.48 10.03 24.19
CA ILE A 254 -26.85 10.41 23.83
C ILE A 254 -27.79 9.20 23.87
N PHE A 255 -27.35 8.06 23.33
CA PHE A 255 -28.15 6.84 23.29
C PHE A 255 -27.35 5.63 23.77
N PRO A 256 -27.25 5.39 25.09
CA PRO A 256 -26.42 4.32 25.67
C PRO A 256 -26.69 2.89 25.14
N PRO A 257 -27.95 2.50 24.79
CA PRO A 257 -28.20 1.18 24.20
C PRO A 257 -27.47 0.93 22.88
N LEU A 258 -27.09 1.99 22.15
CA LEU A 258 -26.43 1.87 20.84
C LEU A 258 -25.11 1.09 20.94
N LYS A 259 -24.41 1.13 22.08
CA LYS A 259 -23.17 0.36 22.29
C LYS A 259 -23.37 -1.16 22.19
N TYR A 260 -24.61 -1.65 22.33
CA TYR A 260 -24.97 -3.06 22.15
C TYR A 260 -25.54 -3.35 20.76
N MET A 261 -25.93 -2.30 20.02
CA MET A 261 -26.51 -2.41 18.68
C MET A 261 -25.51 -2.13 17.56
N MET A 262 -24.37 -1.54 17.89
CA MET A 262 -23.33 -1.21 16.93
C MET A 262 -21.94 -1.40 17.55
N TYR A 263 -21.14 -2.27 16.98
CA TYR A 263 -19.77 -2.47 17.42
C TYR A 263 -18.86 -1.31 16.99
N THR A 264 -17.67 -1.24 17.58
CA THR A 264 -16.64 -0.25 17.27
C THR A 264 -15.41 -0.93 16.66
N PRO A 265 -14.53 -0.21 15.96
CA PRO A 265 -13.24 -0.74 15.51
C PRO A 265 -12.43 -1.36 16.66
N SER A 266 -12.39 -0.71 17.83
CA SER A 266 -11.70 -1.23 19.01
C SER A 266 -12.30 -2.54 19.52
N TYR A 267 -13.62 -2.71 19.46
CA TYR A 267 -14.31 -3.94 19.82
C TYR A 267 -13.86 -5.12 18.98
N HIS A 268 -13.83 -4.95 17.65
CA HIS A 268 -13.43 -5.99 16.72
C HIS A 268 -11.91 -6.23 16.72
N SER A 269 -11.10 -5.18 16.88
CA SER A 269 -9.66 -5.29 17.08
C SER A 269 -9.31 -6.12 18.31
N LEU A 270 -10.10 -5.99 19.39
CA LEU A 270 -9.92 -6.79 20.59
C LEU A 270 -10.22 -8.29 20.33
N HIS A 271 -11.23 -8.59 19.51
CA HIS A 271 -11.48 -9.95 19.04
C HIS A 271 -10.25 -10.55 18.33
N HIS A 272 -9.63 -9.81 17.42
CA HIS A 272 -8.41 -10.24 16.71
C HIS A 272 -7.18 -10.42 17.62
N THR A 273 -7.14 -9.73 18.77
CA THR A 273 -6.02 -9.85 19.72
C THR A 273 -6.24 -10.92 20.78
N GLN A 274 -7.49 -11.13 21.23
CA GLN A 274 -7.84 -12.08 22.31
C GLN A 274 -8.36 -13.43 21.79
N PHE A 275 -8.88 -13.51 20.58
CA PHE A 275 -9.36 -14.70 19.88
C PHE A 275 -10.57 -15.41 20.49
N ARG A 276 -10.93 -15.22 21.75
CA ARG A 276 -11.97 -15.95 22.48
C ARG A 276 -13.04 -15.06 23.07
N THR A 277 -13.14 -13.84 22.62
CA THR A 277 -14.10 -12.81 23.06
C THR A 277 -14.62 -12.04 21.87
N ASN A 278 -15.75 -11.35 22.02
CA ASN A 278 -16.31 -10.42 21.04
C ASN A 278 -16.63 -11.09 19.68
N TYR A 279 -17.44 -12.16 19.70
CA TYR A 279 -17.79 -12.94 18.51
C TYR A 279 -18.88 -12.34 17.64
N SER A 280 -19.64 -11.36 18.14
CA SER A 280 -20.77 -10.76 17.41
C SER A 280 -20.31 -10.14 16.08
N LEU A 281 -21.21 -10.11 15.10
CA LEU A 281 -20.95 -9.52 13.79
C LEU A 281 -20.85 -8.00 13.90
N PHE A 282 -21.99 -7.32 14.02
CA PHE A 282 -22.06 -5.85 14.11
C PHE A 282 -22.73 -5.38 15.41
N MET A 283 -23.45 -6.28 16.11
CA MET A 283 -24.18 -5.98 17.32
C MET A 283 -23.59 -6.69 18.55
N PRO A 284 -22.85 -6.01 19.43
CA PRO A 284 -22.31 -6.59 20.67
C PRO A 284 -23.34 -7.22 21.61
N PHE A 285 -24.62 -7.09 21.31
CA PHE A 285 -25.74 -7.56 22.11
C PHE A 285 -25.62 -9.05 22.48
N TYR A 286 -25.25 -9.90 21.52
CA TYR A 286 -25.16 -11.35 21.77
C TYR A 286 -23.95 -11.72 22.63
N ASP A 287 -22.81 -10.98 22.49
CA ASP A 287 -21.69 -11.17 23.41
C ASP A 287 -22.01 -10.74 24.83
N TYR A 288 -22.81 -9.69 24.99
CA TYR A 288 -23.31 -9.28 26.30
C TYR A 288 -24.23 -10.36 26.92
N VAL A 289 -25.21 -10.87 26.16
CA VAL A 289 -26.16 -11.89 26.63
C VAL A 289 -25.46 -13.21 27.00
N TYR A 290 -24.48 -13.65 26.20
CA TYR A 290 -23.77 -14.91 26.43
C TYR A 290 -22.50 -14.76 27.26
N GLY A 291 -22.19 -13.57 27.77
CA GLY A 291 -21.03 -13.31 28.64
C GLY A 291 -19.69 -13.49 27.96
N THR A 292 -19.63 -13.30 26.65
CA THR A 292 -18.39 -13.40 25.84
C THR A 292 -17.78 -12.04 25.48
N MET A 293 -18.38 -10.96 25.95
CA MET A 293 -17.80 -9.62 25.77
C MET A 293 -16.56 -9.44 26.65
N ASP A 294 -15.45 -8.99 26.07
CA ASP A 294 -14.20 -8.77 26.80
C ASP A 294 -14.34 -7.62 27.80
N LYS A 295 -13.82 -7.82 29.00
CA LYS A 295 -13.88 -6.85 30.08
C LYS A 295 -13.15 -5.54 29.79
N SER A 296 -12.15 -5.60 28.90
CA SER A 296 -11.35 -4.42 28.49
C SER A 296 -11.95 -3.64 27.32
N THR A 297 -13.09 -4.07 26.77
CA THR A 297 -13.71 -3.44 25.60
C THR A 297 -13.90 -1.94 25.76
N ASN A 298 -14.52 -1.51 26.87
CA ASN A 298 -14.76 -0.09 27.11
C ASN A 298 -13.45 0.70 27.36
N SER A 299 -12.51 0.11 28.10
CA SER A 299 -11.24 0.79 28.40
C SER A 299 -10.35 0.93 27.16
N LEU A 300 -10.36 -0.05 26.26
CA LEU A 300 -9.63 0.04 24.99
C LEU A 300 -10.24 1.13 24.09
N TYR A 301 -11.58 1.16 24.00
CA TYR A 301 -12.31 2.18 23.25
C TYR A 301 -11.96 3.60 23.73
N GLU A 302 -12.04 3.85 25.06
CA GLU A 302 -11.73 5.15 25.63
C GLU A 302 -10.26 5.56 25.42
N LYS A 303 -9.33 4.66 25.72
CA LYS A 303 -7.89 4.87 25.47
C LYS A 303 -7.57 5.16 24.00
N SER A 304 -8.28 4.49 23.09
CA SER A 304 -8.08 4.73 21.65
C SER A 304 -8.50 6.15 21.26
N LEU A 305 -9.62 6.65 21.78
CA LEU A 305 -10.10 8.02 21.52
C LEU A 305 -9.20 9.12 22.13
N GLU A 306 -8.52 8.81 23.24
CA GLU A 306 -7.61 9.74 23.92
C GLU A 306 -6.21 9.77 23.28
N ARG A 307 -5.93 8.85 22.36
CA ARG A 307 -4.61 8.74 21.73
C ARG A 307 -4.37 9.89 20.77
N GLU A 308 -3.38 10.70 21.11
CA GLU A 308 -2.94 11.83 20.29
C GLU A 308 -1.97 11.41 19.18
N GLU A 309 -1.75 12.31 18.25
CA GLU A 309 -0.74 12.16 17.19
C GLU A 309 0.66 12.23 17.81
N GLU A 310 1.48 11.21 17.54
CA GLU A 310 2.84 11.18 18.07
C GLU A 310 3.80 11.99 17.18
N SER A 311 4.72 12.73 17.84
CA SER A 311 5.82 13.39 17.16
C SER A 311 6.84 12.39 16.58
N ALA A 312 7.36 12.68 15.40
CA ALA A 312 8.41 11.90 14.79
C ALA A 312 9.80 12.35 15.26
N SER A 313 10.73 11.42 15.40
CA SER A 313 12.16 11.71 15.57
C SER A 313 12.84 11.98 14.22
N VAL A 314 12.39 11.30 13.16
CA VAL A 314 12.87 11.44 11.79
C VAL A 314 11.67 11.44 10.84
N VAL A 315 11.66 12.39 9.93
CA VAL A 315 10.68 12.48 8.85
C VAL A 315 11.37 12.21 7.51
N HIS A 316 10.79 11.33 6.72
CA HIS A 316 11.18 11.09 5.34
C HIS A 316 10.13 11.70 4.41
N LEU A 317 10.53 12.65 3.56
CA LEU A 317 9.66 13.17 2.52
C LEU A 317 9.71 12.24 1.30
N THR A 318 8.55 11.72 0.90
CA THR A 318 8.49 10.83 -0.26
C THR A 318 8.73 11.60 -1.56
N HIS A 319 9.17 10.89 -2.59
CA HIS A 319 9.22 11.44 -3.95
C HIS A 319 7.83 11.91 -4.42
N LEU A 320 7.80 12.76 -5.44
CA LEU A 320 6.56 13.10 -6.12
C LEU A 320 5.91 11.86 -6.72
N THR A 321 4.58 11.80 -6.66
CA THR A 321 3.81 10.65 -7.15
C THR A 321 3.93 10.52 -8.68
N THR A 322 4.17 9.31 -9.16
CA THR A 322 4.01 8.99 -10.58
C THR A 322 2.56 8.55 -10.85
N PRO A 323 2.05 8.59 -12.10
CA PRO A 323 0.72 8.07 -12.42
C PRO A 323 0.51 6.63 -11.97
N GLU A 324 1.57 5.85 -11.89
CA GLU A 324 1.58 4.46 -11.45
C GLU A 324 1.55 4.31 -9.91
N SER A 325 1.88 5.37 -9.18
CA SER A 325 2.00 5.37 -7.70
C SER A 325 0.92 6.22 -7.02
N ILE A 326 -0.31 6.19 -7.52
CA ILE A 326 -1.42 7.02 -7.03
C ILE A 326 -1.82 6.74 -5.57
N TYR A 327 -1.41 5.63 -4.99
CA TYR A 327 -1.72 5.25 -3.61
C TYR A 327 -1.07 6.16 -2.54
N HIS A 328 -0.08 6.95 -2.91
CA HIS A 328 0.49 7.98 -2.03
C HIS A 328 -0.44 9.16 -1.78
N LEU A 329 -1.47 9.29 -2.59
CA LEU A 329 -2.46 10.34 -2.42
C LEU A 329 -3.47 10.00 -1.32
N PRO A 330 -4.06 10.97 -0.62
CA PRO A 330 -5.06 10.73 0.43
C PRO A 330 -6.26 9.90 -0.04
N ILE A 331 -6.61 9.98 -1.32
CA ILE A 331 -7.69 9.24 -1.97
C ILE A 331 -7.12 8.24 -2.99
N GLY A 332 -5.85 7.85 -2.83
CA GLY A 332 -5.19 6.95 -3.77
C GLY A 332 -5.77 5.55 -3.69
N PHE A 333 -5.91 4.92 -4.85
CA PHE A 333 -6.35 3.53 -4.94
C PHE A 333 -5.17 2.60 -4.72
N ALA A 334 -4.95 2.19 -3.47
CA ALA A 334 -3.83 1.33 -3.10
C ALA A 334 -3.73 0.03 -3.92
N SER A 335 -4.87 -0.46 -4.42
CA SER A 335 -4.91 -1.64 -5.30
C SER A 335 -4.30 -1.43 -6.67
N PHE A 336 -4.18 -0.19 -7.12
CA PHE A 336 -3.55 0.17 -8.40
C PHE A 336 -2.10 0.62 -8.23
N ALA A 337 -1.58 0.64 -7.02
CA ALA A 337 -0.17 0.86 -6.77
C ALA A 337 0.63 -0.16 -7.57
N SER A 338 1.30 0.28 -8.60
CA SER A 338 2.11 -0.54 -9.47
C SER A 338 3.58 -0.15 -9.33
N LYS A 339 4.45 -1.08 -9.69
CA LYS A 339 5.88 -0.79 -9.79
C LYS A 339 6.08 0.27 -10.88
N PRO A 340 6.82 1.37 -10.64
CA PRO A 340 7.00 2.45 -11.60
C PRO A 340 7.56 2.00 -12.97
N GLN A 341 8.29 0.88 -12.97
CA GLN A 341 8.92 0.33 -14.18
C GLN A 341 8.02 -0.63 -14.99
N LYS A 342 6.83 -0.98 -14.48
CA LYS A 342 5.92 -1.90 -15.20
C LYS A 342 4.69 -1.14 -15.67
N SER A 343 4.74 -0.64 -16.90
CA SER A 343 3.54 -0.11 -17.56
C SER A 343 2.58 -1.25 -17.87
N LYS A 344 1.35 -1.16 -17.40
CA LYS A 344 0.28 -2.09 -17.74
C LYS A 344 -0.75 -1.35 -18.58
N TRP A 345 -1.16 -1.93 -19.70
CA TRP A 345 -2.09 -1.30 -20.65
C TRP A 345 -3.39 -0.81 -20.00
N TYR A 346 -3.90 -1.51 -18.99
CA TYR A 346 -5.14 -1.13 -18.31
C TYR A 346 -4.98 0.12 -17.44
N LEU A 347 -3.77 0.58 -17.10
CA LEU A 347 -3.55 1.84 -16.41
C LEU A 347 -4.00 3.04 -17.26
N TRP A 348 -4.00 2.89 -18.59
CA TRP A 348 -4.56 3.89 -19.49
C TRP A 348 -6.06 4.10 -19.26
N LEU A 349 -6.80 3.06 -18.89
CA LEU A 349 -8.22 3.16 -18.53
C LEU A 349 -8.44 3.95 -17.23
N MET A 350 -7.41 4.05 -16.39
CA MET A 350 -7.44 4.79 -15.13
C MET A 350 -7.10 6.28 -15.25
N TRP A 351 -6.76 6.76 -16.47
CA TRP A 351 -6.43 8.17 -16.69
C TRP A 351 -7.50 9.16 -16.21
N PRO A 352 -8.81 8.92 -16.34
CA PRO A 352 -9.81 9.82 -15.79
C PRO A 352 -9.70 9.97 -14.26
N VAL A 353 -9.42 8.85 -13.56
CA VAL A 353 -9.21 8.84 -12.10
C VAL A 353 -7.90 9.54 -11.74
N THR A 354 -6.83 9.28 -12.48
CA THR A 354 -5.54 9.94 -12.29
C THR A 354 -5.65 11.43 -12.51
N PHE A 355 -6.31 11.86 -13.57
CA PHE A 355 -6.56 13.27 -13.88
C PHE A 355 -7.37 13.96 -12.78
N TRP A 356 -8.44 13.32 -12.30
CA TRP A 356 -9.23 13.81 -11.17
C TRP A 356 -8.38 13.92 -9.90
N SER A 357 -7.56 12.93 -9.61
CA SER A 357 -6.63 12.96 -8.47
C SER A 357 -5.61 14.09 -8.60
N MET A 358 -5.07 14.32 -9.80
CA MET A 358 -4.17 15.44 -10.08
C MET A 358 -4.84 16.79 -9.85
N PHE A 359 -6.09 16.94 -10.29
CA PHE A 359 -6.88 18.15 -10.05
C PHE A 359 -7.12 18.37 -8.55
N MET A 360 -7.56 17.33 -7.84
CA MET A 360 -7.79 17.40 -6.39
C MET A 360 -6.50 17.73 -5.61
N THR A 361 -5.34 17.26 -6.03
CA THR A 361 -4.06 17.62 -5.38
C THR A 361 -3.67 19.08 -5.58
N CYS A 362 -4.13 19.75 -6.63
CA CYS A 362 -3.95 21.19 -6.79
C CYS A 362 -4.70 21.98 -5.71
N ILE A 363 -5.85 21.45 -5.26
CA ILE A 363 -6.70 22.06 -4.22
C ILE A 363 -6.21 21.70 -2.84
N HIS A 364 -5.81 20.45 -2.61
CA HIS A 364 -5.31 19.93 -1.33
C HIS A 364 -3.80 20.17 -1.18
N GLY A 365 -3.43 21.26 -0.52
CA GLY A 365 -2.08 21.75 -0.42
C GLY A 365 -1.32 21.38 0.86
N ARG A 366 -1.50 20.20 1.45
CA ARG A 366 -0.75 19.79 2.66
C ARG A 366 -0.11 18.42 2.49
N THR A 367 1.10 18.28 3.00
CA THR A 367 1.75 16.97 3.21
C THR A 367 0.96 16.15 4.22
N PHE A 368 1.07 14.82 4.12
CA PHE A 368 0.38 13.92 5.04
C PHE A 368 1.21 12.66 5.30
N VAL A 369 1.04 12.08 6.49
CA VAL A 369 1.75 10.87 6.90
C VAL A 369 1.21 9.67 6.14
N VAL A 370 2.11 8.89 5.51
CA VAL A 370 1.76 7.65 4.79
C VAL A 370 2.28 6.40 5.48
N GLU A 371 3.31 6.54 6.30
CA GLU A 371 3.95 5.41 6.97
C GLU A 371 4.53 5.84 8.31
N ARG A 372 4.50 4.94 9.29
CA ARG A 372 5.13 5.07 10.59
C ARG A 372 5.91 3.82 10.91
N ASN A 373 7.12 4.02 11.38
CA ASN A 373 8.00 2.94 11.78
C ASN A 373 8.58 3.26 13.16
N ALA A 374 8.99 2.22 13.86
CA ALA A 374 9.78 2.34 15.08
C ALA A 374 11.11 1.62 14.88
N PHE A 375 12.19 2.26 15.26
CA PHE A 375 13.51 1.66 15.22
C PHE A 375 14.35 2.15 16.40
N GLU A 376 14.73 1.22 17.26
CA GLU A 376 15.40 1.51 18.53
C GLU A 376 14.62 2.57 19.35
N LYS A 377 15.20 3.75 19.57
CA LYS A 377 14.57 4.87 20.29
C LYS A 377 13.91 5.89 19.36
N LEU A 378 13.97 5.65 18.05
CA LEU A 378 13.46 6.62 17.06
C LEU A 378 12.04 6.26 16.62
N LYS A 379 11.20 7.28 16.52
CA LYS A 379 9.91 7.25 15.84
C LYS A 379 10.08 7.85 14.45
N LEU A 380 9.86 7.05 13.43
CA LEU A 380 10.07 7.40 12.04
C LEU A 380 8.73 7.63 11.35
N GLN A 381 8.62 8.65 10.53
CA GLN A 381 7.45 8.91 9.69
C GLN A 381 7.87 9.15 8.24
N SER A 382 7.07 8.66 7.29
CA SER A 382 7.16 9.08 5.89
C SER A 382 5.98 9.98 5.57
N TRP A 383 6.28 11.16 5.03
CA TRP A 383 5.28 12.15 4.64
C TRP A 383 5.22 12.26 3.13
N ALA A 384 4.03 12.11 2.58
CA ALA A 384 3.82 12.24 1.14
C ALA A 384 3.62 13.71 0.75
N ILE A 385 4.26 14.09 -0.34
CA ILE A 385 4.02 15.36 -1.04
C ILE A 385 2.90 15.07 -2.05
N PRO A 386 1.67 15.62 -1.89
CA PRO A 386 0.53 15.31 -2.74
C PRO A 386 0.64 16.01 -4.10
N ARG A 387 1.65 15.68 -4.88
CA ARG A 387 1.89 16.20 -6.23
C ARG A 387 2.42 15.09 -7.13
N TYR A 388 2.10 15.18 -8.40
CA TYR A 388 2.61 14.30 -9.45
C TYR A 388 3.86 14.88 -10.11
N THR A 389 4.74 14.02 -10.57
CA THR A 389 5.97 14.42 -11.28
C THR A 389 5.67 15.28 -12.51
N ILE A 390 4.60 15.01 -13.24
CA ILE A 390 4.17 15.79 -14.39
C ILE A 390 3.82 17.26 -14.02
N GLN A 391 3.31 17.49 -12.80
CA GLN A 391 2.99 18.85 -12.32
C GLN A 391 4.25 19.69 -12.17
N PHE A 392 5.41 19.09 -11.96
CA PHE A 392 6.68 19.81 -11.88
C PHE A 392 7.10 20.48 -13.20
N LEU A 393 6.49 20.10 -14.32
CA LEU A 393 6.71 20.77 -15.61
C LEU A 393 6.13 22.19 -15.64
N PHE A 394 5.12 22.50 -14.82
CA PHE A 394 4.47 23.81 -14.76
C PHE A 394 5.15 24.69 -13.70
N GLN A 395 5.55 25.90 -14.07
CA GLN A 395 6.28 26.82 -13.18
C GLN A 395 5.53 27.10 -11.86
N TRP A 396 4.24 27.45 -11.93
CA TRP A 396 3.42 27.71 -10.75
C TRP A 396 3.24 26.50 -9.83
N GLN A 397 3.34 25.27 -10.36
CA GLN A 397 3.32 24.05 -9.56
C GLN A 397 4.68 23.77 -8.91
N ARG A 398 5.79 24.13 -9.55
CA ARG A 398 7.13 24.03 -8.92
C ARG A 398 7.21 24.88 -7.66
N GLU A 399 6.68 26.11 -7.71
CA GLU A 399 6.62 26.98 -6.55
C GLU A 399 5.74 26.38 -5.44
N ALA A 400 4.57 25.85 -5.80
CA ALA A 400 3.69 25.15 -4.84
C ALA A 400 4.35 23.90 -4.23
N ILE A 401 5.07 23.10 -5.02
CA ILE A 401 5.81 21.93 -4.54
C ILE A 401 6.93 22.37 -3.58
N SER A 402 7.69 23.42 -3.95
CA SER A 402 8.73 23.97 -3.07
C SER A 402 8.15 24.48 -1.76
N GLY A 403 6.99 25.15 -1.81
CA GLY A 403 6.28 25.61 -0.62
C GLY A 403 5.79 24.45 0.28
N LEU A 404 5.32 23.34 -0.31
CA LEU A 404 4.94 22.15 0.46
C LEU A 404 6.13 21.51 1.17
N ILE A 405 7.28 21.43 0.52
CA ILE A 405 8.52 20.93 1.11
C ILE A 405 8.95 21.85 2.25
N GLU A 406 8.99 23.17 2.02
CA GLU A 406 9.35 24.16 3.02
C GLU A 406 8.42 24.10 4.26
N HIS A 407 7.12 23.98 4.02
CA HIS A 407 6.13 23.78 5.10
C HIS A 407 6.36 22.49 5.87
N ALA A 408 6.69 21.39 5.19
CA ALA A 408 6.97 20.12 5.85
C ALA A 408 8.21 20.22 6.77
N ILE A 409 9.27 20.92 6.33
CA ILE A 409 10.47 21.13 7.14
C ILE A 409 10.13 21.94 8.40
N ILE A 410 9.40 23.04 8.25
CA ILE A 410 8.98 23.89 9.38
C ILE A 410 8.05 23.13 10.33
N GLU A 411 7.13 22.32 9.79
CA GLU A 411 6.24 21.50 10.61
C GLU A 411 7.01 20.41 11.35
N ALA A 412 8.01 19.78 10.73
CA ALA A 412 8.88 18.81 11.36
C ALA A 412 9.69 19.44 12.52
N GLU A 413 10.21 20.65 12.32
CA GLU A 413 10.87 21.44 13.40
C GLU A 413 9.92 21.70 14.57
N ALA A 414 8.71 22.17 14.28
CA ALA A 414 7.70 22.47 15.30
C ALA A 414 7.30 21.24 16.12
N ARG A 415 7.39 20.05 15.54
CA ARG A 415 7.11 18.76 16.20
C ARG A 415 8.32 18.13 16.90
N GLY A 416 9.48 18.83 16.94
CA GLY A 416 10.69 18.38 17.63
C GLY A 416 11.46 17.27 16.93
N THR A 417 11.33 17.16 15.62
CA THR A 417 12.04 16.19 14.76
C THR A 417 13.54 16.46 14.77
N LYS A 418 14.37 15.40 14.76
CA LYS A 418 15.84 15.53 14.77
C LYS A 418 16.51 15.46 13.40
N GLY A 419 15.81 14.99 12.39
CA GLY A 419 16.35 14.86 11.04
C GLY A 419 15.22 14.71 10.01
N GLU A 420 15.49 15.17 8.81
CA GLU A 420 14.57 15.14 7.68
C GLU A 420 15.33 14.86 6.38
N GLU A 421 14.75 14.02 5.52
CA GLU A 421 15.28 13.71 4.21
C GLU A 421 14.54 14.47 3.12
N ILE A 422 15.27 15.21 2.29
CA ILE A 422 14.71 15.99 1.18
C ILE A 422 15.38 15.59 -0.13
N ASN A 423 14.56 15.24 -1.10
CA ASN A 423 14.98 15.06 -2.49
C ASN A 423 15.46 16.39 -3.09
N ARG A 424 16.75 16.46 -3.42
CA ARG A 424 17.43 17.50 -4.19
C ARG A 424 17.39 18.93 -3.61
N ASN A 425 18.57 19.48 -3.27
CA ASN A 425 18.82 20.88 -2.96
C ASN A 425 18.16 21.48 -1.70
N GLY A 426 18.00 20.69 -0.63
CA GLY A 426 17.56 21.19 0.68
C GLY A 426 18.33 22.42 1.20
N GLU A 427 19.46 22.75 0.60
CA GLU A 427 20.28 23.89 0.95
C GLU A 427 19.52 25.23 0.88
N VAL A 428 18.62 25.40 -0.09
CA VAL A 428 17.81 26.62 -0.24
C VAL A 428 16.94 26.84 1.00
N TYR A 429 16.36 25.78 1.57
CA TYR A 429 15.51 25.87 2.76
C TYR A 429 16.32 26.17 4.02
N ILE A 430 17.52 25.58 4.15
CA ILE A 430 18.44 25.91 5.24
C ILE A 430 18.94 27.35 5.17
N GLN A 431 19.19 27.86 3.97
CA GLN A 431 19.59 29.26 3.78
C GLN A 431 18.47 30.25 4.11
N ARG A 432 17.20 29.90 3.80
CA ARG A 432 16.02 30.71 4.15
C ARG A 432 15.70 30.68 5.65
N HIS A 433 15.96 29.55 6.30
CA HIS A 433 15.64 29.32 7.70
C HIS A 433 16.87 28.88 8.52
N PRO A 434 17.87 29.76 8.70
CA PRO A 434 19.14 29.40 9.36
C PRO A 434 18.98 29.04 10.84
N GLN A 435 17.84 29.39 11.46
CA GLN A 435 17.50 29.08 12.84
C GLN A 435 17.03 27.64 13.06
N LEU A 436 16.80 26.86 12.00
CA LEU A 436 16.30 25.49 12.11
C LEU A 436 17.28 24.58 12.87
N LYS A 437 16.77 23.87 13.86
CA LYS A 437 17.50 22.85 14.63
C LYS A 437 17.45 21.49 13.92
N VAL A 438 16.40 21.25 13.12
CA VAL A 438 16.27 20.08 12.26
C VAL A 438 17.42 20.01 11.29
N LYS A 439 17.97 18.81 11.10
CA LYS A 439 19.01 18.55 10.09
C LYS A 439 18.37 17.97 8.84
N VAL A 440 18.81 18.50 7.73
CA VAL A 440 18.37 18.09 6.39
C VAL A 440 19.42 17.15 5.81
N VAL A 441 19.01 15.93 5.46
CA VAL A 441 19.88 14.87 4.95
C VAL A 441 19.30 14.36 3.63
N ASP A 442 20.00 14.58 2.52
CA ASP A 442 19.62 14.08 1.20
C ASP A 442 20.11 12.65 0.94
N GLY A 443 20.96 12.13 1.82
CA GLY A 443 21.47 10.77 1.81
C GLY A 443 22.38 10.41 0.64
N SER A 444 22.89 11.38 -0.09
CA SER A 444 23.76 11.17 -1.25
C SER A 444 25.02 10.37 -0.89
N SER A 445 25.58 10.56 0.31
CA SER A 445 26.77 9.81 0.78
C SER A 445 26.51 8.31 0.87
N LEU A 446 25.37 7.91 1.42
CA LEU A 446 25.03 6.48 1.52
C LEU A 446 24.65 5.89 0.14
N VAL A 447 24.02 6.68 -0.74
CA VAL A 447 23.79 6.26 -2.13
C VAL A 447 25.12 5.94 -2.81
N VAL A 448 26.12 6.80 -2.68
CA VAL A 448 27.48 6.56 -3.20
C VAL A 448 28.09 5.30 -2.58
N ALA A 449 28.01 5.15 -1.25
CA ALA A 449 28.54 3.99 -0.55
C ALA A 449 27.91 2.67 -1.06
N VAL A 450 26.60 2.61 -1.21
CA VAL A 450 25.89 1.41 -1.73
C VAL A 450 26.34 1.09 -3.15
N VAL A 451 26.41 2.07 -4.04
CA VAL A 451 26.83 1.88 -5.44
C VAL A 451 28.26 1.35 -5.50
N LEU A 452 29.20 1.99 -4.78
CA LEU A 452 30.60 1.55 -4.76
C LEU A 452 30.79 0.13 -4.23
N ASN A 453 29.98 -0.27 -3.23
CA ASN A 453 30.00 -1.63 -2.67
C ASN A 453 29.23 -2.66 -3.52
N SER A 454 28.43 -2.21 -4.50
CA SER A 454 27.71 -3.07 -5.45
C SER A 454 28.55 -3.43 -6.68
N ILE A 455 29.68 -2.76 -6.91
CA ILE A 455 30.56 -3.04 -8.03
C ILE A 455 31.32 -4.35 -7.76
N PRO A 456 31.31 -5.33 -8.67
CA PRO A 456 32.01 -6.59 -8.52
C PRO A 456 33.51 -6.40 -8.27
N LYS A 457 34.07 -7.21 -7.37
CA LYS A 457 35.51 -7.21 -7.11
C LYS A 457 36.28 -7.55 -8.39
N GLY A 458 37.38 -6.86 -8.66
CA GLY A 458 38.18 -7.04 -9.86
C GLY A 458 37.69 -6.25 -11.08
N THR A 459 36.63 -5.43 -10.95
CA THR A 459 36.22 -4.50 -12.01
C THR A 459 37.32 -3.44 -12.22
N THR A 460 37.84 -3.33 -13.43
CA THR A 460 38.87 -2.35 -13.79
C THR A 460 38.30 -1.14 -14.54
N GLN A 461 37.12 -1.28 -15.11
CA GLN A 461 36.48 -0.26 -15.94
C GLN A 461 34.97 -0.31 -15.80
N VAL A 462 34.34 0.87 -15.75
CA VAL A 462 32.88 1.04 -15.71
C VAL A 462 32.44 2.09 -16.72
N LEU A 463 31.22 1.93 -17.27
CA LEU A 463 30.59 2.98 -18.08
C LEU A 463 29.61 3.77 -17.21
N LEU A 464 29.76 5.08 -17.15
CA LEU A 464 28.84 5.99 -16.45
C LEU A 464 27.86 6.59 -17.44
N ARG A 465 26.55 6.39 -17.20
CA ARG A 465 25.47 6.90 -18.07
C ARG A 465 24.34 7.52 -17.26
N GLY A 466 23.68 8.50 -17.88
CA GLY A 466 22.58 9.26 -17.29
C GLY A 466 23.00 10.64 -16.82
N SER A 467 22.10 11.33 -16.13
CA SER A 467 22.32 12.71 -15.68
C SER A 467 23.47 12.81 -14.68
N LEU A 468 24.39 13.75 -14.91
CA LEU A 468 25.49 14.05 -14.01
C LEU A 468 24.97 14.80 -12.77
N SER A 469 24.64 14.04 -11.75
CA SER A 469 24.24 14.53 -10.43
C SER A 469 25.44 14.61 -9.48
N LYS A 470 25.26 15.22 -8.31
CA LYS A 470 26.20 15.19 -7.17
C LYS A 470 26.71 13.76 -6.89
N VAL A 471 25.80 12.80 -6.92
CA VAL A 471 26.11 11.36 -6.73
C VAL A 471 27.01 10.84 -7.85
N ALA A 472 26.71 11.15 -9.11
CA ALA A 472 27.52 10.72 -10.26
C ALA A 472 28.96 11.26 -10.19
N TYR A 473 29.14 12.54 -9.87
CA TYR A 473 30.46 13.13 -9.69
C TYR A 473 31.25 12.47 -8.55
N SER A 474 30.58 12.19 -7.44
CA SER A 474 31.21 11.56 -6.28
C SER A 474 31.60 10.11 -6.53
N ILE A 475 30.74 9.34 -7.22
CA ILE A 475 31.06 7.97 -7.66
C ILE A 475 32.26 8.00 -8.60
N ALA A 476 32.27 8.84 -9.63
CA ALA A 476 33.36 8.94 -10.59
C ALA A 476 34.69 9.27 -9.87
N SER A 477 34.68 10.28 -8.99
CA SER A 477 35.85 10.65 -8.21
C SER A 477 36.37 9.54 -7.30
N ALA A 478 35.46 8.81 -6.63
CA ALA A 478 35.83 7.68 -5.76
C ALA A 478 36.42 6.50 -6.54
N LEU A 479 35.89 6.22 -7.73
CA LEU A 479 36.39 5.15 -8.60
C LEU A 479 37.76 5.48 -9.19
N CYS A 480 37.96 6.70 -9.68
CA CYS A 480 39.27 7.15 -10.18
C CYS A 480 40.32 7.05 -9.06
N ARG A 481 39.99 7.45 -7.82
CA ARG A 481 40.92 7.30 -6.67
C ARG A 481 41.26 5.84 -6.38
N ARG A 482 40.38 4.90 -6.72
CA ARG A 482 40.63 3.45 -6.57
C ARG A 482 41.32 2.83 -7.79
N GLY A 483 41.71 3.62 -8.79
CA GLY A 483 42.33 3.17 -10.04
C GLY A 483 41.36 2.43 -10.98
N ILE A 484 40.06 2.64 -10.82
CA ILE A 484 39.03 2.08 -11.71
C ILE A 484 38.73 3.11 -12.79
N GLN A 485 38.86 2.71 -14.03
CA GLN A 485 38.60 3.55 -15.19
C GLN A 485 37.09 3.85 -15.32
N VAL A 486 36.75 5.14 -15.42
CA VAL A 486 35.36 5.61 -15.64
C VAL A 486 35.23 6.09 -17.08
N SER A 487 34.44 5.36 -17.87
CA SER A 487 34.14 5.69 -19.26
C SER A 487 32.85 6.50 -19.34
N THR A 488 32.84 7.48 -20.25
CA THR A 488 31.62 8.21 -20.64
C THR A 488 31.58 8.36 -22.15
N PHE A 489 30.38 8.47 -22.73
CA PHE A 489 30.19 8.48 -24.18
C PHE A 489 30.15 9.87 -24.80
N TYR A 490 29.75 10.86 -24.02
CA TYR A 490 29.61 12.23 -24.51
C TYR A 490 30.75 13.12 -24.07
N LYS A 491 31.33 13.83 -25.05
CA LYS A 491 32.45 14.76 -24.80
C LYS A 491 32.11 15.80 -23.71
N ILE A 492 30.87 16.31 -23.70
CA ILE A 492 30.44 17.30 -22.70
C ILE A 492 30.47 16.71 -21.30
N GLU A 493 30.00 15.45 -21.12
CA GLU A 493 30.05 14.76 -19.83
C GLU A 493 31.49 14.50 -19.40
N TYR A 494 32.35 14.08 -20.32
CA TYR A 494 33.76 13.86 -20.07
C TYR A 494 34.45 15.13 -19.57
N GLU A 495 34.27 16.27 -20.25
CA GLU A 495 34.87 17.53 -19.83
C GLU A 495 34.39 18.01 -18.47
N ARG A 496 33.08 17.85 -18.18
CA ARG A 496 32.50 18.18 -16.87
C ARG A 496 33.05 17.30 -15.75
N LEU A 497 33.16 15.99 -15.99
CA LEU A 497 33.74 15.05 -15.02
C LEU A 497 35.23 15.39 -14.78
N LYS A 498 36.00 15.67 -15.83
CA LYS A 498 37.40 16.02 -15.75
C LYS A 498 37.63 17.28 -14.91
N LEU A 499 36.81 18.30 -15.12
CA LEU A 499 36.86 19.54 -14.33
C LEU A 499 36.53 19.33 -12.85
N SER A 500 35.57 18.43 -12.58
CA SER A 500 35.11 18.19 -11.22
C SER A 500 36.01 17.25 -10.42
N THR A 501 36.57 16.21 -11.07
CA THR A 501 37.31 15.15 -10.36
C THR A 501 38.81 15.46 -10.24
N GLY A 502 39.36 16.22 -11.14
CA GLY A 502 40.84 16.47 -11.24
C GLY A 502 41.67 15.27 -11.71
N TYR A 503 41.05 14.11 -11.92
CA TYR A 503 41.68 12.84 -12.33
C TYR A 503 41.53 12.63 -13.85
N GLY A 504 42.45 13.20 -14.65
CA GLY A 504 42.39 13.08 -16.10
C GLY A 504 42.83 11.70 -16.65
N SER A 505 43.64 10.94 -15.91
CA SER A 505 44.22 9.66 -16.37
C SER A 505 43.23 8.51 -16.36
N ASP A 506 42.26 8.51 -15.44
CA ASP A 506 41.32 7.40 -15.22
C ASP A 506 39.93 7.67 -15.81
N LEU A 507 39.77 8.84 -16.47
CA LEU A 507 38.58 9.19 -17.23
C LEU A 507 38.80 8.89 -18.71
N VAL A 508 37.89 8.15 -19.34
CA VAL A 508 37.98 7.73 -20.73
C VAL A 508 36.75 8.19 -21.51
N LEU A 509 36.98 8.84 -22.64
CA LEU A 509 35.91 9.07 -23.62
C LEU A 509 35.76 7.81 -24.47
N SER A 510 34.79 6.97 -24.15
CA SER A 510 34.54 5.71 -24.86
C SER A 510 33.97 5.96 -26.24
N ARG A 511 34.34 5.08 -27.18
CA ARG A 511 33.77 5.02 -28.54
C ARG A 511 32.94 3.77 -28.79
N SER A 512 32.86 2.88 -27.80
CA SER A 512 32.14 1.61 -27.87
C SER A 512 31.41 1.33 -26.56
N TYR A 513 30.38 0.51 -26.61
CA TYR A 513 29.61 0.06 -25.42
C TYR A 513 30.12 -1.29 -24.93
N SER A 514 31.43 -1.44 -24.77
CA SER A 514 32.09 -2.73 -24.46
C SER A 514 32.20 -3.03 -22.97
N GLU A 515 31.97 -2.04 -22.11
CA GLU A 515 32.08 -2.19 -20.67
C GLU A 515 31.00 -3.15 -20.13
N LYS A 516 31.42 -4.08 -19.27
CA LYS A 516 30.54 -5.09 -18.66
C LYS A 516 29.75 -4.57 -17.46
N VAL A 517 30.15 -3.46 -16.87
CA VAL A 517 29.49 -2.82 -15.72
C VAL A 517 29.11 -1.40 -16.11
N TRP A 518 27.83 -1.11 -16.04
CA TRP A 518 27.28 0.21 -16.32
C TRP A 518 26.68 0.81 -15.04
N LEU A 519 27.15 1.98 -14.68
CA LEU A 519 26.57 2.80 -13.63
C LEU A 519 25.55 3.74 -14.26
N VAL A 520 24.28 3.59 -13.90
CA VAL A 520 23.19 4.22 -14.63
C VAL A 520 22.35 5.13 -13.75
N GLY A 521 22.15 6.35 -14.20
CA GLY A 521 21.28 7.36 -13.56
C GLY A 521 20.03 7.66 -14.39
N ASP A 522 19.31 8.70 -13.95
CA ASP A 522 18.16 9.21 -14.68
C ASP A 522 18.57 9.63 -16.11
N GLY A 523 17.68 9.37 -17.09
CA GLY A 523 17.90 9.77 -18.48
C GLY A 523 18.54 8.70 -19.38
N LEU A 524 18.81 7.48 -18.86
CA LEU A 524 19.20 6.36 -19.73
C LEU A 524 18.02 5.96 -20.61
N SER A 525 18.19 6.04 -21.95
CA SER A 525 17.16 5.66 -22.91
C SER A 525 17.13 4.14 -23.16
N GLU A 526 16.00 3.63 -23.65
CA GLU A 526 15.87 2.22 -24.04
C GLU A 526 16.82 1.89 -25.20
N GLU A 527 16.98 2.81 -26.16
CA GLU A 527 17.89 2.66 -27.29
C GLU A 527 19.34 2.51 -26.84
N GLU A 528 19.75 3.23 -25.81
CA GLU A 528 21.09 3.09 -25.23
C GLU A 528 21.24 1.76 -24.50
N GLN A 529 20.22 1.30 -23.78
CA GLN A 529 20.25 -0.01 -23.13
C GLN A 529 20.43 -1.16 -24.14
N GLN A 530 19.83 -1.03 -25.34
CA GLN A 530 19.98 -2.04 -26.40
C GLN A 530 21.42 -2.15 -26.94
N LYS A 531 22.25 -1.11 -26.79
CA LYS A 531 23.65 -1.11 -27.22
C LYS A 531 24.60 -1.88 -26.29
N ALA A 532 24.15 -2.16 -25.06
CA ALA A 532 24.94 -2.93 -24.11
C ALA A 532 25.11 -4.40 -24.57
N ALA A 533 26.30 -4.98 -24.33
CA ALA A 533 26.56 -6.38 -24.61
C ALA A 533 25.68 -7.29 -23.72
N LYS A 534 25.39 -8.52 -24.19
CA LYS A 534 24.70 -9.52 -23.38
C LYS A 534 25.48 -9.82 -22.10
N GLY A 535 24.78 -9.95 -20.97
CA GLY A 535 25.39 -10.18 -19.67
C GLY A 535 25.96 -8.93 -19.01
N THR A 536 25.74 -7.72 -19.56
CA THR A 536 26.11 -6.46 -18.93
C THR A 536 25.36 -6.29 -17.61
N LEU A 537 26.08 -5.88 -16.58
CA LEU A 537 25.53 -5.54 -15.27
C LEU A 537 25.21 -4.04 -15.19
N PHE A 538 23.94 -3.71 -14.99
CA PHE A 538 23.47 -2.36 -14.75
C PHE A 538 23.33 -2.11 -13.25
N ILE A 539 24.04 -1.12 -12.73
CA ILE A 539 23.98 -0.67 -11.32
C ILE A 539 23.38 0.74 -11.30
N PRO A 540 22.10 0.89 -10.94
CA PRO A 540 21.48 2.21 -10.83
C PRO A 540 22.09 3.03 -9.70
N TYR A 541 22.24 4.35 -9.91
CA TYR A 541 22.51 5.31 -8.85
C TYR A 541 21.40 6.36 -8.70
N SER A 542 20.33 6.20 -9.46
CA SER A 542 19.10 6.99 -9.37
C SER A 542 18.09 6.36 -8.41
N GLN A 543 17.08 7.14 -8.03
CA GLN A 543 16.02 6.71 -7.13
C GLN A 543 15.14 5.61 -7.74
N PHE A 544 14.89 5.67 -9.04
CA PHE A 544 14.06 4.69 -9.75
C PHE A 544 14.90 3.76 -10.63
N PRO A 545 14.48 2.51 -10.78
CA PRO A 545 15.15 1.57 -11.67
C PRO A 545 14.98 1.98 -13.15
N PRO A 546 15.89 1.54 -14.03
CA PRO A 546 15.73 1.71 -15.47
C PRO A 546 14.41 1.12 -15.97
N LYS A 547 13.77 1.79 -16.93
CA LYS A 547 12.57 1.27 -17.58
C LYS A 547 12.94 0.15 -18.55
N ASN A 548 12.02 -0.80 -18.74
CA ASN A 548 12.14 -1.87 -19.74
C ASN A 548 13.47 -2.65 -19.67
N ALA A 549 13.73 -3.27 -18.50
CA ALA A 549 14.92 -4.09 -18.31
C ALA A 549 14.99 -5.23 -19.34
N ARG A 550 16.18 -5.48 -19.87
CA ARG A 550 16.46 -6.55 -20.84
C ARG A 550 16.63 -7.89 -20.14
N ASN A 551 16.05 -8.95 -20.70
CA ASN A 551 16.15 -10.30 -20.11
C ASN A 551 17.54 -10.96 -20.28
N ASP A 552 18.40 -10.42 -21.17
CA ASP A 552 19.75 -10.92 -21.44
C ASP A 552 20.86 -10.12 -20.73
N CYS A 553 20.48 -9.22 -19.79
CA CYS A 553 21.36 -8.43 -18.96
C CYS A 553 20.99 -8.58 -17.47
N LEU A 554 21.90 -8.18 -16.60
CA LEU A 554 21.70 -8.21 -15.14
C LEU A 554 21.44 -6.80 -14.63
N TYR A 555 20.49 -6.66 -13.72
CA TYR A 555 20.16 -5.37 -13.13
C TYR A 555 20.29 -5.44 -11.60
N HIS A 556 21.00 -4.50 -11.04
CA HIS A 556 21.01 -4.26 -9.61
C HIS A 556 19.77 -3.45 -9.21
N HIS A 557 19.32 -3.64 -7.97
CA HIS A 557 18.32 -2.73 -7.40
C HIS A 557 18.86 -1.30 -7.33
N THR A 558 17.95 -0.32 -7.29
CA THR A 558 18.33 1.06 -6.93
C THR A 558 19.00 1.08 -5.56
N PRO A 559 19.83 2.09 -5.25
CA PRO A 559 20.59 2.12 -4.01
C PRO A 559 19.70 1.91 -2.78
N ALA A 560 19.82 0.76 -2.15
CA ALA A 560 18.98 0.33 -1.04
C ALA A 560 19.74 -0.68 -0.16
N MET A 561 19.30 -0.80 1.09
CA MET A 561 19.80 -1.83 2.01
C MET A 561 18.62 -2.54 2.66
N VAL A 562 18.86 -3.77 3.11
CA VAL A 562 17.89 -4.54 3.89
C VAL A 562 17.83 -3.99 5.30
N ALA A 563 16.65 -3.63 5.76
CA ALA A 563 16.43 -3.14 7.12
C ALA A 563 16.52 -4.27 8.15
N PRO A 564 17.07 -4.02 9.36
CA PRO A 564 17.13 -4.99 10.44
C PRO A 564 15.72 -5.41 10.91
N SER A 565 15.61 -6.61 11.48
CA SER A 565 14.33 -7.15 11.98
C SER A 565 13.73 -6.29 13.11
N SER A 566 14.56 -5.60 13.87
CA SER A 566 14.16 -4.66 14.92
C SER A 566 13.47 -3.38 14.41
N LEU A 567 13.55 -3.08 13.10
CA LEU A 567 12.78 -2.01 12.51
C LEU A 567 11.34 -2.49 12.32
N GLU A 568 10.43 -1.98 13.16
CA GLU A 568 9.03 -2.41 13.20
C GLU A 568 8.16 -1.62 12.20
N ASN A 569 7.02 -2.23 11.86
CA ASN A 569 5.96 -1.62 11.04
C ASN A 569 6.40 -1.16 9.64
N LEU A 570 7.44 -1.79 9.07
CA LEU A 570 7.94 -1.43 7.75
C LEU A 570 6.99 -1.93 6.65
N ASN A 571 6.20 -1.01 6.12
CA ASN A 571 5.42 -1.15 4.90
C ASN A 571 5.97 -0.16 3.88
N SER A 572 7.04 -0.53 3.20
CA SER A 572 7.75 0.41 2.34
C SER A 572 6.82 1.14 1.35
N CYS A 573 6.85 2.46 1.40
CA CYS A 573 6.26 3.30 0.34
C CYS A 573 7.04 3.21 -0.98
N GLU A 574 8.21 2.57 -0.95
CA GLU A 574 9.12 2.34 -2.07
C GLU A 574 8.82 0.97 -2.69
N ASN A 575 7.68 0.85 -3.36
CA ASN A 575 7.13 -0.41 -3.86
C ASN A 575 7.89 -1.06 -5.03
N TRP A 576 8.93 -0.40 -5.53
CA TRP A 576 9.88 -0.98 -6.50
C TRP A 576 11.03 -1.75 -5.84
N LEU A 577 11.22 -1.58 -4.51
CA LEU A 577 12.22 -2.31 -3.74
C LEU A 577 11.66 -3.64 -3.21
N PRO A 578 12.52 -4.63 -2.97
CA PRO A 578 12.14 -5.84 -2.27
C PRO A 578 11.62 -5.52 -0.87
N ARG A 579 10.81 -6.44 -0.36
CA ARG A 579 10.32 -6.33 1.02
C ARG A 579 11.47 -6.22 2.02
N ARG A 580 11.30 -5.37 3.04
CA ARG A 580 12.28 -4.99 4.05
C ARG A 580 13.54 -4.31 3.50
N ALA A 581 13.56 -3.94 2.22
CA ALA A 581 14.56 -3.03 1.69
C ALA A 581 14.06 -1.58 1.78
N MET A 582 14.95 -0.67 2.07
CA MET A 582 14.72 0.78 2.10
C MET A 582 15.77 1.46 1.23
N SER A 583 15.41 2.58 0.61
CA SER A 583 16.38 3.39 -0.11
C SER A 583 17.52 3.87 0.78
N ALA A 584 18.70 3.98 0.18
CA ALA A 584 19.89 4.45 0.89
C ALA A 584 19.67 5.86 1.44
N SER A 585 19.01 6.73 0.70
CA SER A 585 18.70 8.08 1.15
C SER A 585 17.87 8.08 2.43
N ARG A 586 16.83 7.28 2.50
CA ARG A 586 15.97 7.15 3.69
C ARG A 586 16.74 6.60 4.89
N ILE A 587 17.61 5.61 4.67
CA ILE A 587 18.45 5.02 5.72
C ILE A 587 19.45 6.04 6.25
N ALA A 588 20.04 6.88 5.38
CA ALA A 588 20.99 7.91 5.80
C ALA A 588 20.38 8.84 6.85
N GLY A 589 19.16 9.35 6.64
CA GLY A 589 18.46 10.19 7.61
C GLY A 589 18.26 9.48 8.96
N ILE A 590 17.93 8.19 8.95
CA ILE A 590 17.78 7.36 10.16
C ILE A 590 19.12 7.24 10.90
N VAL A 591 20.20 6.93 10.18
CA VAL A 591 21.54 6.73 10.76
C VAL A 591 22.11 8.04 11.30
N HIS A 592 21.93 9.16 10.58
CA HIS A 592 22.30 10.49 11.11
C HIS A 592 21.63 10.78 12.46
N ALA A 593 20.36 10.42 12.61
CA ALA A 593 19.64 10.62 13.86
C ALA A 593 20.10 9.66 14.97
N LEU A 594 20.41 8.39 14.66
CA LEU A 594 20.92 7.41 15.61
C LEU A 594 22.32 7.77 16.16
N GLU A 595 23.22 8.20 15.27
CA GLU A 595 24.58 8.61 15.64
C GLU A 595 24.62 10.04 16.20
N GLY A 596 23.52 10.78 16.15
CA GLY A 596 23.43 12.15 16.66
C GLY A 596 24.28 13.16 15.88
N TRP A 597 24.54 12.89 14.59
CA TRP A 597 25.33 13.80 13.76
C TRP A 597 24.60 15.11 13.52
N ASN A 598 25.18 16.19 14.01
CA ASN A 598 24.59 17.53 13.93
C ASN A 598 25.01 18.27 12.65
N VAL A 599 24.89 17.63 11.48
CA VAL A 599 25.35 18.12 10.19
C VAL A 599 24.22 18.05 9.17
N ASN A 600 24.10 19.10 8.35
CA ASN A 600 23.23 19.06 7.17
C ASN A 600 24.02 18.43 6.00
N GLU A 601 23.43 17.39 5.38
CA GLU A 601 23.88 16.83 4.11
C GLU A 601 22.89 17.21 3.03
N CYS A 602 23.13 18.35 2.38
CA CYS A 602 22.24 18.90 1.36
C CYS A 602 23.02 19.81 0.37
N GLY A 603 22.42 20.18 -0.75
CA GLY A 603 23.07 20.96 -1.79
C GLY A 603 24.29 20.22 -2.36
N GLN A 604 25.44 20.88 -2.35
CA GLN A 604 26.72 20.29 -2.78
C GLN A 604 27.47 19.56 -1.65
N LYS A 605 27.02 19.69 -0.40
CA LYS A 605 27.67 19.06 0.74
C LYS A 605 27.36 17.56 0.76
N MET A 606 28.38 16.75 0.96
CA MET A 606 28.28 15.30 1.14
C MET A 606 28.90 14.93 2.47
N PHE A 607 28.28 13.99 3.16
CA PHE A 607 28.85 13.42 4.38
C PHE A 607 29.94 12.41 4.03
N ASP A 608 30.71 11.97 5.02
CA ASP A 608 31.73 10.95 4.82
C ASP A 608 31.11 9.61 4.41
N VAL A 609 31.53 9.12 3.24
CA VAL A 609 30.94 7.92 2.59
C VAL A 609 31.27 6.63 3.36
N GLU A 610 32.48 6.52 3.89
CA GLU A 610 32.93 5.35 4.65
C GLU A 610 32.27 5.36 6.03
N GLN A 611 32.24 6.50 6.70
CA GLN A 611 31.64 6.65 8.03
C GLN A 611 30.13 6.33 8.00
N VAL A 612 29.37 6.81 7.02
CA VAL A 612 27.93 6.48 6.92
C VAL A 612 27.70 5.01 6.61
N TRP A 613 28.56 4.39 5.79
CA TRP A 613 28.49 2.97 5.48
C TRP A 613 28.71 2.11 6.72
N GLU A 614 29.80 2.36 7.47
CA GLU A 614 30.11 1.63 8.69
C GLU A 614 29.00 1.78 9.76
N ALA A 615 28.47 2.98 9.92
CA ALA A 615 27.36 3.22 10.82
C ALA A 615 26.10 2.46 10.42
N CYS A 616 25.77 2.37 9.12
CA CYS A 616 24.65 1.53 8.66
C CYS A 616 24.85 0.06 9.03
N LEU A 617 26.03 -0.49 8.81
CA LEU A 617 26.34 -1.87 9.18
C LEU A 617 26.26 -2.10 10.69
N LYS A 618 26.76 -1.15 11.49
CA LYS A 618 26.68 -1.15 12.96
C LYS A 618 25.23 -1.23 13.46
N HIS A 619 24.30 -0.51 12.84
CA HIS A 619 22.86 -0.54 13.17
C HIS A 619 22.10 -1.70 12.51
N GLY A 620 22.80 -2.65 11.90
CA GLY A 620 22.23 -3.88 11.37
C GLY A 620 21.59 -3.77 9.98
N PHE A 621 21.74 -2.66 9.28
CA PHE A 621 21.41 -2.59 7.86
C PHE A 621 22.40 -3.44 7.06
N ARG A 622 21.91 -4.15 6.05
CA ARG A 622 22.74 -5.06 5.24
C ARG A 622 22.63 -4.72 3.76
N PRO A 623 23.72 -4.88 2.99
CA PRO A 623 23.68 -4.67 1.54
C PRO A 623 22.62 -5.54 0.86
N LEU A 624 21.96 -5.01 -0.14
CA LEU A 624 21.04 -5.74 -0.99
C LEU A 624 21.83 -6.30 -2.20
N MET A 625 22.31 -7.52 -2.09
CA MET A 625 23.40 -8.07 -2.93
C MET A 625 22.94 -8.84 -4.17
N THR A 626 21.65 -9.02 -4.44
CA THR A 626 21.19 -9.85 -5.55
C THR A 626 20.77 -9.00 -6.76
N PRO A 627 21.45 -9.14 -7.92
CA PRO A 627 20.93 -8.70 -9.20
C PRO A 627 19.63 -9.45 -9.52
N TYR A 628 18.69 -8.83 -10.17
CA TYR A 628 17.42 -9.45 -10.62
C TYR A 628 17.36 -9.53 -12.13
#